data_f2c7adf29ebe44495210759374f3475a
#
_entry.id   f2c7adf29ebe44495210759374f3475a
#
_cell.length_a   1.000
_cell.length_b   1.000
_cell.length_c   1.000
_cell.angle_alpha   90.00
_cell.angle_beta   90.00
_cell.angle_gamma   90.00
#
_symmetry.space_group_name_H-M   'P 1'
#
loop_
_entity.id
_entity.type
_entity.pdbx_description
1 polymer ?
#
loop_
_entity_poly.entity_id
_entity_poly.type
_entity_poly.pdbx_seq_one_letter_code
_entity_poly.pdbx_strand_id
1 'polypeptide(L)'
;MTDKTLEAVTKQIHAMGCEVFEVGLFKPTATGNEPVMLPRTWDAEALLRSVSWLKHQNRDGRNIYIRPSGEHNLSLVDDLKAADVQGMRKAGFAPALVVQTSPGNFQAWVKHPEILDKEAGTAAANACTEVRRRSRRR
;
A
#
# COMPACT_ATOMS: atom_id res chain seq x y z
N MET A 1 5.72 -26.65 0.44
CA MET A 1 5.05 -25.64 -0.39
C MET A 1 5.18 -24.26 0.21
N THR A 2 5.62 -23.30 -0.57
CA THR A 2 5.73 -21.92 -0.11
C THR A 2 4.34 -21.28 -0.10
N ASP A 3 3.99 -20.63 1.01
CA ASP A 3 2.74 -19.88 1.08
C ASP A 3 2.92 -18.54 0.33
N LYS A 4 2.26 -18.42 -0.82
CA LYS A 4 2.37 -17.24 -1.67
C LYS A 4 1.88 -15.96 -0.97
N THR A 5 0.86 -16.07 -0.12
CA THR A 5 0.35 -14.93 0.63
C THR A 5 1.36 -14.49 1.68
N LEU A 6 1.93 -15.42 2.42
CA LEU A 6 2.97 -15.12 3.41
C LEU A 6 4.19 -14.48 2.73
N GLU A 7 4.59 -15.00 1.58
CA GLU A 7 5.70 -14.45 0.80
C GLU A 7 5.42 -13.02 0.34
N ALA A 8 4.22 -12.76 -0.18
CA ALA A 8 3.83 -11.43 -0.65
C ALA A 8 3.79 -10.41 0.50
N VAL A 9 3.22 -10.79 1.64
CA VAL A 9 3.17 -9.92 2.83
C VAL A 9 4.58 -9.65 3.35
N THR A 10 5.43 -10.66 3.39
CA THR A 10 6.83 -10.52 3.81
C THR A 10 7.57 -9.51 2.94
N LYS A 11 7.42 -9.61 1.61
CA LYS A 11 8.03 -8.66 0.67
C LYS A 11 7.50 -7.25 0.89
N GLN A 12 6.21 -7.10 1.11
CA GLN A 12 5.59 -5.78 1.32
C GLN A 12 6.13 -5.10 2.58
N ILE A 13 6.10 -5.78 3.71
CA ILE A 13 6.56 -5.18 4.97
C ILE A 13 8.06 -4.91 4.96
N HIS A 14 8.83 -5.76 4.30
CA HIS A 14 10.27 -5.57 4.15
C HIS A 14 10.58 -4.34 3.28
N ALA A 15 9.88 -4.19 2.17
CA ALA A 15 10.05 -3.04 1.27
C ALA A 15 9.66 -1.72 1.95
N MET A 16 8.61 -1.72 2.76
CA MET A 16 8.17 -0.55 3.51
C MET A 16 9.19 -0.14 4.58
N GLY A 17 9.79 -1.10 5.27
CA GLY A 17 10.87 -0.85 6.23
C GLY A 17 10.47 -0.07 7.48
N CYS A 18 9.18 0.06 7.77
CA CYS A 18 8.71 0.69 9.01
C CYS A 18 8.58 -0.36 10.12
N GLU A 19 8.52 0.11 11.37
CA GLU A 19 8.48 -0.80 12.53
C GLU A 19 7.08 -1.29 12.84
N VAL A 20 6.08 -0.45 12.61
CA VAL A 20 4.70 -0.72 12.99
C VAL A 20 3.78 -0.48 11.80
N PHE A 21 2.81 -1.37 11.64
CA PHE A 21 1.85 -1.34 10.53
C PHE A 21 0.43 -1.24 11.05
N GLU A 22 -0.41 -0.53 10.31
CA GLU A 22 -1.85 -0.53 10.52
C GLU A 22 -2.48 -1.49 9.51
N VAL A 23 -3.28 -2.43 10.00
CA VAL A 23 -3.98 -3.43 9.18
C VAL A 23 -5.48 -3.24 9.38
N GLY A 24 -6.19 -3.02 8.28
CA GLY A 24 -7.64 -2.88 8.31
C GLY A 24 -8.32 -3.84 7.37
N LEU A 25 -9.57 -4.17 7.68
CA LEU A 25 -10.40 -5.07 6.90
C LEU A 25 -11.73 -4.39 6.59
N PHE A 26 -12.20 -4.54 5.36
CA PHE A 26 -13.51 -4.04 4.97
C PHE A 26 -14.13 -4.96 3.92
N LYS A 27 -15.47 -4.96 3.85
CA LYS A 27 -16.20 -5.79 2.91
C LYS A 27 -17.01 -4.92 1.94
N PRO A 28 -16.79 -5.08 0.62
CA PRO A 28 -17.58 -4.34 -0.36
C PRO A 28 -19.06 -4.78 -0.29
N THR A 29 -19.97 -3.81 -0.41
CA THR A 29 -21.41 -4.05 -0.47
C THR A 29 -22.01 -3.33 -1.68
N ALA A 30 -23.27 -3.62 -2.00
CA ALA A 30 -23.97 -2.98 -3.12
C ALA A 30 -24.12 -1.45 -2.94
N THR A 31 -24.14 -0.97 -1.70
CA THR A 31 -24.29 0.45 -1.37
C THR A 31 -22.98 1.12 -0.95
N GLY A 32 -21.88 0.38 -0.98
CA GLY A 32 -20.56 0.86 -0.55
C GLY A 32 -19.81 -0.22 0.19
N ASN A 33 -18.95 0.18 1.12
CA ASN A 33 -18.21 -0.75 1.96
C ASN A 33 -18.84 -0.83 3.35
N GLU A 34 -18.80 -2.03 3.96
CA GLU A 34 -19.09 -2.15 5.38
C GLU A 34 -18.09 -1.27 6.16
N PRO A 35 -18.50 -0.74 7.34
CA PRO A 35 -17.54 -0.04 8.18
C PRO A 35 -16.30 -0.89 8.42
N VAL A 36 -15.12 -0.27 8.32
CA VAL A 36 -13.86 -0.96 8.56
C VAL A 36 -13.85 -1.43 10.01
N MET A 37 -13.48 -2.69 10.24
CA MET A 37 -13.22 -3.18 11.59
C MET A 37 -12.13 -2.32 12.21
N LEU A 38 -12.16 -2.13 13.54
CA LEU A 38 -11.14 -1.34 14.23
C LEU A 38 -9.75 -1.73 13.72
N PRO A 39 -8.99 -0.78 13.18
CA PRO A 39 -7.67 -1.09 12.64
C PRO A 39 -6.77 -1.71 13.70
N ARG A 40 -6.03 -2.73 13.32
CA ARG A 40 -5.07 -3.36 14.20
C ARG A 40 -3.70 -2.77 13.96
N THR A 41 -2.98 -2.47 15.01
CA THR A 41 -1.62 -1.96 14.95
C THR A 41 -0.68 -3.07 15.35
N TRP A 42 0.13 -3.56 14.41
CA TRP A 42 1.02 -4.70 14.60
C TRP A 42 2.43 -4.36 14.16
N ASP A 43 3.43 -4.92 14.84
CA ASP A 43 4.79 -4.97 14.32
C ASP A 43 4.89 -6.07 13.24
N ALA A 44 6.05 -6.16 12.59
CA ALA A 44 6.25 -7.14 11.52
C ALA A 44 6.01 -8.58 11.99
N GLU A 45 6.49 -8.93 13.18
CA GLU A 45 6.35 -10.27 13.73
C GLU A 45 4.88 -10.63 13.98
N ALA A 46 4.12 -9.75 14.62
CA ALA A 46 2.70 -9.96 14.87
C ALA A 46 1.90 -10.05 13.57
N LEU A 47 2.24 -9.23 12.59
CA LEU A 47 1.61 -9.26 11.27
C LEU A 47 1.85 -10.60 10.58
N LEU A 48 3.07 -11.09 10.56
CA LEU A 48 3.40 -12.38 9.93
C LEU A 48 2.74 -13.55 10.64
N ARG A 49 2.62 -13.51 11.97
CA ARG A 49 1.88 -14.55 12.71
C ARG A 49 0.39 -14.55 12.41
N SER A 50 -0.14 -13.44 11.93
CA SER A 50 -1.57 -13.27 11.67
C SER A 50 -1.96 -13.53 10.22
N VAL A 51 -1.02 -13.89 9.34
CA VAL A 51 -1.28 -14.07 7.91
C VAL A 51 -2.35 -15.14 7.65
N SER A 52 -2.35 -16.24 8.38
CA SER A 52 -3.36 -17.29 8.21
C SER A 52 -4.77 -16.76 8.50
N TRP A 53 -4.92 -15.96 9.55
CA TRP A 53 -6.19 -15.33 9.88
C TRP A 53 -6.61 -14.31 8.81
N LEU A 54 -5.65 -13.52 8.29
CA LEU A 54 -5.92 -12.57 7.22
C LEU A 54 -6.37 -13.28 5.94
N LYS A 55 -5.74 -14.40 5.59
CA LYS A 55 -6.17 -15.21 4.45
C LYS A 55 -7.61 -15.68 4.60
N HIS A 56 -7.97 -16.12 5.80
CA HIS A 56 -9.33 -16.55 6.08
C HIS A 56 -10.32 -15.39 5.92
N GLN A 57 -9.99 -14.22 6.43
CA GLN A 57 -10.83 -13.02 6.28
C GLN A 57 -10.99 -12.63 4.80
N ASN A 58 -9.93 -12.73 4.02
CA ASN A 58 -9.96 -12.42 2.60
C ASN A 58 -10.85 -13.42 1.83
N ARG A 59 -10.80 -14.70 2.17
CA ARG A 59 -11.70 -15.73 1.60
C ARG A 59 -13.15 -15.44 1.90
N ASP A 60 -13.44 -14.85 3.06
CA ASP A 60 -14.79 -14.47 3.48
C ASP A 60 -15.27 -13.17 2.80
N GLY A 61 -14.54 -12.68 1.82
CA GLY A 61 -14.92 -11.53 1.02
C GLY A 61 -14.45 -10.19 1.54
N ARG A 62 -13.59 -10.17 2.56
CA ARG A 62 -13.04 -8.92 3.08
C ARG A 62 -11.78 -8.51 2.35
N ASN A 63 -11.67 -7.23 2.06
CA ASN A 63 -10.46 -6.62 1.56
C ASN A 63 -9.57 -6.22 2.73
N ILE A 64 -8.27 -6.34 2.53
CA ILE A 64 -7.28 -6.07 3.57
C ILE A 64 -6.35 -4.97 3.08
N TYR A 65 -6.10 -3.96 3.92
CA TYR A 65 -5.04 -3.01 3.65
C TYR A 65 -3.96 -3.10 4.72
N ILE A 66 -2.73 -2.85 4.31
CA ILE A 66 -1.56 -2.76 5.18
C ILE A 66 -0.89 -1.43 4.86
N ARG A 67 -0.71 -0.59 5.85
CA ARG A 67 -0.06 0.70 5.69
C ARG A 67 0.84 1.01 6.88
N PRO A 68 1.82 1.90 6.71
CA PRO A 68 2.67 2.27 7.84
C PRO A 68 1.86 3.00 8.91
N SER A 69 2.22 2.79 10.18
CA SER A 69 1.60 3.46 11.32
C SER A 69 2.61 4.41 11.98
N GLY A 70 2.12 5.53 12.51
CA GLY A 70 2.98 6.52 13.14
C GLY A 70 3.84 7.30 12.14
N GLU A 71 4.97 7.78 12.59
CA GLU A 71 5.92 8.48 11.72
C GLU A 71 6.61 7.51 10.76
N HIS A 72 6.66 7.87 9.48
CA HIS A 72 7.28 7.04 8.45
C HIS A 72 7.75 7.89 7.28
N ASN A 73 8.54 7.29 6.40
CA ASN A 73 9.12 7.95 5.23
C ASN A 73 8.49 7.49 3.92
N LEU A 74 7.23 7.12 3.94
CA LEU A 74 6.52 6.58 2.78
C LEU A 74 5.38 7.50 2.34
N SER A 75 5.20 7.61 1.03
CA SER A 75 4.04 8.28 0.42
C SER A 75 3.31 7.30 -0.47
N LEU A 76 1.99 7.30 -0.42
CA LEU A 76 1.13 6.45 -1.22
C LEU A 76 0.63 7.19 -2.44
N VAL A 77 0.76 6.57 -3.61
CA VAL A 77 0.12 7.02 -4.84
C VAL A 77 -0.81 5.91 -5.29
N ASP A 78 -2.09 6.22 -5.35
CA ASP A 78 -3.13 5.23 -5.67
C ASP A 78 -3.65 5.42 -7.10
N ASP A 79 -4.47 4.47 -7.53
CA ASP A 79 -5.16 4.51 -8.83
C ASP A 79 -4.20 4.65 -10.01
N LEU A 80 -3.17 3.79 -10.05
CA LEU A 80 -2.16 3.78 -11.09
C LEU A 80 -2.42 2.67 -12.12
N LYS A 81 -2.07 2.96 -13.37
CA LYS A 81 -1.95 1.95 -14.41
C LYS A 81 -0.46 1.61 -14.61
N ALA A 82 -0.18 0.53 -15.33
CA ALA A 82 1.21 0.12 -15.58
C ALA A 82 2.04 1.24 -16.22
N ALA A 83 1.47 1.98 -17.16
CA ALA A 83 2.14 3.10 -17.82
C ALA A 83 2.47 4.23 -16.83
N ASP A 84 1.60 4.47 -15.84
CA ASP A 84 1.82 5.49 -14.82
C ASP A 84 3.03 5.13 -13.94
N VAL A 85 3.17 3.86 -13.59
CA VAL A 85 4.31 3.37 -12.81
C VAL A 85 5.62 3.57 -13.57
N GLN A 86 5.63 3.28 -14.87
CA GLN A 86 6.79 3.52 -15.71
C GLN A 86 7.13 5.02 -15.80
N GLY A 87 6.11 5.86 -15.93
CA GLY A 87 6.29 7.32 -15.94
C GLY A 87 6.92 7.83 -14.64
N MET A 88 6.49 7.30 -13.50
CA MET A 88 7.07 7.65 -12.20
C MET A 88 8.56 7.29 -12.14
N ARG A 89 8.94 6.12 -12.60
CA ARG A 89 10.35 5.68 -12.64
C ARG A 89 11.20 6.60 -13.50
N LYS A 90 10.71 6.95 -14.69
CA LYS A 90 11.41 7.87 -15.61
C LYS A 90 11.59 9.26 -15.01
N ALA A 91 10.64 9.71 -14.20
CA ALA A 91 10.69 11.03 -13.57
C ALA A 91 11.52 11.06 -12.28
N GLY A 92 12.07 9.92 -11.85
CA GLY A 92 12.90 9.84 -10.65
C GLY A 92 12.15 9.48 -9.38
N PHE A 93 10.86 9.12 -9.47
CA PHE A 93 10.04 8.68 -8.34
C PHE A 93 9.91 7.15 -8.33
N ALA A 94 11.03 6.44 -8.29
CA ALA A 94 11.02 4.98 -8.29
C ALA A 94 10.32 4.44 -7.05
N PRO A 95 9.22 3.64 -7.20
CA PRO A 95 8.54 3.09 -6.04
C PRO A 95 9.39 2.06 -5.31
N ALA A 96 9.33 2.07 -3.99
CA ALA A 96 9.91 1.00 -3.17
C ALA A 96 9.05 -0.27 -3.27
N LEU A 97 7.74 -0.09 -3.48
CA LEU A 97 6.78 -1.18 -3.56
C LEU A 97 5.64 -0.79 -4.51
N VAL A 98 5.23 -1.73 -5.35
CA VAL A 98 4.03 -1.61 -6.19
C VAL A 98 3.11 -2.76 -5.85
N VAL A 99 1.86 -2.46 -5.53
CA VAL A 99 0.84 -3.45 -5.18
C VAL A 99 -0.27 -3.41 -6.21
N GLN A 100 -0.61 -4.56 -6.78
CA GLN A 100 -1.78 -4.65 -7.64
C GLN A 100 -3.03 -4.79 -6.77
N THR A 101 -3.95 -3.83 -6.88
CA THR A 101 -5.17 -3.81 -6.07
C THR A 101 -6.34 -4.48 -6.77
N SER A 102 -6.33 -4.47 -8.10
CA SER A 102 -7.25 -5.20 -8.96
C SER A 102 -6.62 -5.31 -10.34
N PRO A 103 -7.12 -6.14 -11.26
CA PRO A 103 -6.52 -6.26 -12.59
C PRO A 103 -6.35 -4.91 -13.27
N GLY A 104 -5.10 -4.57 -13.60
CA GLY A 104 -4.74 -3.32 -14.25
C GLY A 104 -4.67 -2.10 -13.34
N ASN A 105 -4.92 -2.24 -12.04
CA ASN A 105 -4.87 -1.13 -11.08
C ASN A 105 -3.79 -1.38 -10.03
N PHE A 106 -3.01 -0.35 -9.73
CA PHE A 106 -1.86 -0.44 -8.85
C PHE A 106 -1.81 0.69 -7.84
N GLN A 107 -1.19 0.40 -6.71
CA GLN A 107 -0.74 1.39 -5.73
C GLN A 107 0.78 1.37 -5.71
N ALA A 108 1.40 2.53 -5.53
CA ALA A 108 2.84 2.64 -5.37
C ALA A 108 3.17 3.33 -4.04
N TRP A 109 4.09 2.75 -3.30
CA TRP A 109 4.66 3.34 -2.10
C TRP A 109 6.04 3.90 -2.43
N VAL A 110 6.20 5.21 -2.30
CA VAL A 110 7.46 5.90 -2.56
C VAL A 110 8.16 6.16 -1.24
N LYS A 111 9.41 5.71 -1.14
CA LYS A 111 10.22 5.86 0.05
C LYS A 111 11.11 7.08 -0.05
N HIS A 112 11.09 7.91 0.98
CA HIS A 112 11.87 9.14 1.05
C HIS A 112 13.09 8.96 1.96
N PRO A 113 14.15 9.77 1.77
CA PRO A 113 15.37 9.66 2.60
C PRO A 113 15.12 9.97 4.08
N GLU A 114 14.09 10.79 4.37
CA GLU A 114 13.78 11.26 5.71
C GLU A 114 12.35 10.93 6.07
N ILE A 115 12.07 10.86 7.38
CA ILE A 115 10.70 10.74 7.88
C ILE A 115 9.98 12.06 7.58
N LEU A 116 8.81 11.95 6.93
CA LEU A 116 8.03 13.11 6.52
C LEU A 116 6.96 13.41 7.57
N ASP A 117 6.75 14.71 7.85
CA ASP A 117 5.56 15.12 8.56
C ASP A 117 4.34 15.03 7.63
N LYS A 118 3.15 15.24 8.16
CA LYS A 118 1.91 15.11 7.38
C LYS A 118 1.89 16.04 6.17
N GLU A 119 2.35 17.28 6.32
CA GLU A 119 2.38 18.26 5.26
C GLU A 119 3.36 17.90 4.16
N ALA A 120 4.59 17.53 4.54
CA ALA A 120 5.62 17.11 3.58
C ALA A 120 5.22 15.82 2.86
N GLY A 121 4.59 14.88 3.56
CA GLY A 121 4.07 13.65 2.97
C GLY A 121 2.99 13.92 1.92
N THR A 122 2.08 14.84 2.20
CA THR A 122 1.05 15.26 1.25
C THR A 122 1.65 15.93 0.03
N ALA A 123 2.63 16.81 0.21
CA ALA A 123 3.31 17.47 -0.90
C ALA A 123 4.04 16.47 -1.79
N ALA A 124 4.72 15.49 -1.21
CA ALA A 124 5.42 14.44 -1.96
C ALA A 124 4.43 13.57 -2.76
N ALA A 125 3.30 13.19 -2.17
CA ALA A 125 2.27 12.42 -2.85
C ALA A 125 1.66 13.22 -4.00
N ASN A 126 1.45 14.53 -3.83
CA ASN A 126 0.93 15.41 -4.88
C ASN A 126 1.91 15.53 -6.05
N ALA A 127 3.20 15.60 -5.78
CA ALA A 127 4.22 15.62 -6.84
C ALA A 127 4.18 14.35 -7.67
N CYS A 128 4.05 13.19 -7.07
CA CYS A 128 3.92 11.90 -7.76
C CYS A 128 2.62 11.84 -8.57
N THR A 129 1.54 12.37 -8.04
CA THR A 129 0.24 12.45 -8.74
C THR A 129 0.32 13.32 -9.99
N GLU A 130 1.06 14.43 -9.93
CA GLU A 130 1.26 15.30 -11.10
C GLU A 130 2.02 14.57 -12.20
N VAL A 131 3.02 13.79 -11.88
CA VAL A 131 3.74 12.94 -12.85
C VAL A 131 2.76 11.98 -13.52
N ARG A 132 1.87 11.34 -12.78
CA ARG A 132 0.83 10.46 -13.30
C ARG A 132 -0.06 11.19 -14.30
N ARG A 133 -0.53 12.39 -13.96
CA ARG A 133 -1.39 13.19 -14.85
C ARG A 133 -0.71 13.53 -16.16
N ARG A 134 0.56 13.90 -16.10
CA ARG A 134 1.35 14.21 -17.30
C ARG A 134 1.49 12.99 -18.20
N SER A 135 1.72 11.81 -17.64
CA SER A 135 1.82 10.56 -18.39
C SER A 135 0.52 10.26 -19.15
N ARG A 136 -0.63 10.50 -18.53
CA ARG A 136 -1.94 10.25 -19.14
C ARG A 136 -2.32 11.22 -20.25
N ARG A 137 -1.73 12.40 -20.27
CA ARG A 137 -2.00 13.43 -21.29
C ARG A 137 -1.23 13.23 -22.58
N ARG A 138 -0.29 12.31 -22.63
CA ARG A 138 0.53 12.05 -23.81
C ARG A 138 -0.13 11.09 -24.78
#